data_69cac99e24c72926b6045205ef0914f4
#
_entry.id   69cac99e24c72926b6045205ef0914f4
#
_cell.length_a   1.000
_cell.length_b   1.000
_cell.length_c   1.000
_cell.angle_alpha   90.00
_cell.angle_beta   90.00
_cell.angle_gamma   90.00
#
_symmetry.space_group_name_H-M   'P 1'
#
loop_
_entity.id
_entity.type
_entity.pdbx_description
1 polymer ?
#
loop_
_entity_poly.entity_id
_entity_poly.type
_entity_poly.pdbx_seq_one_letter_code
_entity_poly.pdbx_strand_id
1 'polypeptide(L)'
;KFKMEAIDRTVASIKRYKKSPASGTITLDYIPDRTIYSMTVDKNFYDYNIDTYELILKQLKNKLIECDIPQVYYCNAGTLMSRRRFEEQIFYSNEIFIFVDDNFPLQDRVQKIENGMYACIYTEDFDEEQECAAKLLEYCKKNHYEICGDYICEEIMEMHIFNERKRSMYLRLQVPVKMNK
;
A
#
# COMPACT_ATOMS: atom_id res chain seq x y z
N LYS A 1 19.00 13.94 -13.73
CA LYS A 1 18.08 14.34 -12.66
C LYS A 1 17.26 13.15 -12.20
N PHE A 2 16.45 12.50 -13.03
CA PHE A 2 15.57 11.37 -12.66
C PHE A 2 16.29 10.15 -12.10
N LYS A 3 17.52 9.83 -12.50
CA LYS A 3 18.29 8.70 -11.96
C LYS A 3 18.68 8.91 -10.49
N MET A 4 19.02 10.15 -10.10
CA MET A 4 19.32 10.47 -8.70
C MET A 4 18.06 10.40 -7.84
N GLU A 5 16.94 10.93 -8.30
CA GLU A 5 15.64 10.86 -7.60
C GLU A 5 15.19 9.41 -7.39
N ALA A 6 15.40 8.51 -8.38
CA ALA A 6 15.13 7.09 -8.23
C ALA A 6 15.99 6.42 -7.15
N ILE A 7 17.28 6.76 -7.11
CA ILE A 7 18.21 6.27 -6.08
C ILE A 7 17.77 6.78 -4.71
N ASP A 8 17.45 8.06 -4.58
CA ASP A 8 17.01 8.65 -3.31
C ASP A 8 15.74 7.99 -2.79
N ARG A 9 14.75 7.71 -3.64
CA ARG A 9 13.53 6.98 -3.27
C ARG A 9 13.85 5.54 -2.84
N THR A 10 14.72 4.84 -3.54
CA THR A 10 15.15 3.48 -3.16
C THR A 10 15.84 3.50 -1.79
N VAL A 11 16.76 4.44 -1.58
CA VAL A 11 17.45 4.59 -0.27
C VAL A 11 16.47 4.93 0.83
N ALA A 12 15.46 5.79 0.56
CA ALA A 12 14.42 6.12 1.52
C ALA A 12 13.56 4.88 1.88
N SER A 13 13.20 4.04 0.90
CA SER A 13 12.48 2.78 1.14
C SER A 13 13.29 1.81 1.99
N ILE A 14 14.58 1.63 1.72
CA ILE A 14 15.48 0.80 2.53
C ILE A 14 15.59 1.33 3.96
N LYS A 15 15.74 2.64 4.14
CA LYS A 15 15.81 3.26 5.47
C LYS A 15 14.48 3.07 6.24
N ARG A 16 13.36 3.18 5.54
CA ARG A 16 12.03 2.98 6.09
C ARG A 16 11.84 1.52 6.52
N TYR A 17 12.21 0.56 5.68
CA TYR A 17 12.19 -0.87 6.00
C TYR A 17 13.02 -1.18 7.25
N LYS A 18 14.26 -0.69 7.34
CA LYS A 18 15.14 -0.92 8.51
C LYS A 18 14.59 -0.39 9.84
N LYS A 19 13.69 0.61 9.78
CA LYS A 19 13.03 1.21 10.95
C LYS A 19 11.64 0.62 11.20
N SER A 20 11.15 -0.19 10.29
CA SER A 20 9.82 -0.78 10.39
C SER A 20 9.78 -1.84 11.47
N PRO A 21 8.64 -1.98 12.16
CA PRO A 21 8.45 -3.00 13.20
C PRO A 21 8.53 -4.42 12.63
N ALA A 22 8.70 -5.40 13.51
CA ALA A 22 8.60 -6.81 13.13
C ALA A 22 7.19 -7.15 12.61
N SER A 23 7.11 -8.17 11.74
CA SER A 23 5.85 -8.71 11.23
C SER A 23 4.87 -9.01 12.36
N GLY A 24 3.58 -8.70 12.16
CA GLY A 24 2.52 -8.86 13.14
C GLY A 24 2.41 -7.74 14.19
N THR A 25 3.34 -6.80 14.22
CA THR A 25 3.29 -5.67 15.15
C THR A 25 2.24 -4.65 14.72
N ILE A 26 1.43 -4.16 15.68
CA ILE A 26 0.48 -3.07 15.46
C ILE A 26 1.02 -1.79 16.07
N THR A 27 0.95 -0.71 15.30
CA THR A 27 1.37 0.64 15.72
C THR A 27 0.27 1.67 15.47
N LEU A 28 0.34 2.80 16.17
CA LEU A 28 -0.41 4.01 15.88
C LEU A 28 0.57 5.07 15.41
N ASP A 29 0.47 5.44 14.15
CA ASP A 29 1.40 6.36 13.51
C ASP A 29 0.68 7.59 12.97
N TYR A 30 1.24 8.78 13.19
CA TYR A 30 0.85 9.94 12.42
C TYR A 30 1.49 9.86 11.04
N ILE A 31 0.66 9.81 10.01
CA ILE A 31 1.13 9.76 8.62
C ILE A 31 0.75 11.06 7.93
N PRO A 32 1.73 11.78 7.34
CA PRO A 32 1.47 12.98 6.54
C PRO A 32 0.58 12.70 5.34
N ASP A 33 0.00 13.75 4.76
CA ASP A 33 -0.71 13.63 3.50
C ASP A 33 0.19 13.06 2.38
N ARG A 34 -0.42 12.29 1.52
CA ARG A 34 0.24 11.60 0.41
C ARG A 34 -0.61 11.75 -0.83
N THR A 35 0.06 11.85 -1.96
CA THR A 35 -0.61 11.88 -3.27
C THR A 35 -0.38 10.55 -3.97
N ILE A 36 -1.43 9.99 -4.54
CA ILE A 36 -1.38 8.74 -5.29
C ILE A 36 -1.92 8.95 -6.70
N TYR A 37 -1.42 8.15 -7.62
CA TYR A 37 -2.02 7.95 -8.94
C TYR A 37 -2.51 6.51 -9.02
N SER A 38 -3.79 6.32 -9.33
CA SER A 38 -4.42 5.01 -9.28
C SER A 38 -4.90 4.50 -10.64
N MET A 39 -5.02 3.19 -10.74
CA MET A 39 -5.59 2.48 -11.87
C MET A 39 -6.59 1.44 -11.37
N THR A 40 -7.79 1.44 -11.96
CA THR A 40 -8.80 0.41 -11.70
C THR A 40 -8.68 -0.72 -12.72
N VAL A 41 -8.84 -1.95 -12.26
CA VAL A 41 -8.87 -3.16 -13.11
C VAL A 41 -10.17 -3.92 -12.91
N ASP A 42 -10.51 -4.79 -13.87
CA ASP A 42 -11.76 -5.58 -13.85
C ASP A 42 -11.67 -6.85 -12.97
N LYS A 43 -10.71 -6.89 -12.05
CA LYS A 43 -10.43 -8.06 -11.22
C LYS A 43 -10.34 -7.68 -9.76
N ASN A 44 -10.91 -8.51 -8.88
CA ASN A 44 -10.65 -8.41 -7.46
C ASN A 44 -9.29 -9.04 -7.13
N PHE A 45 -8.39 -8.30 -6.49
CA PHE A 45 -7.04 -8.79 -6.16
C PHE A 45 -7.06 -9.99 -5.19
N TYR A 46 -8.05 -10.08 -4.32
CA TYR A 46 -8.17 -11.14 -3.32
C TYR A 46 -8.70 -12.47 -3.86
N ASP A 47 -9.23 -12.49 -5.09
CA ASP A 47 -9.67 -13.73 -5.75
C ASP A 47 -8.52 -14.49 -6.42
N TYR A 48 -7.31 -13.93 -6.39
CA TYR A 48 -6.16 -14.41 -7.12
C TYR A 48 -4.92 -14.49 -6.21
N ASN A 49 -3.91 -15.19 -6.71
CA ASN A 49 -2.60 -15.28 -6.08
C ASN A 49 -1.69 -14.10 -6.46
N ILE A 50 -0.47 -14.11 -5.91
CA ILE A 50 0.56 -13.11 -6.16
C ILE A 50 0.92 -12.96 -7.65
N ASP A 51 0.88 -14.03 -8.44
CA ASP A 51 1.22 -13.97 -9.87
C ASP A 51 0.25 -13.06 -10.65
N THR A 52 -1.03 -13.09 -10.27
CA THR A 52 -2.04 -12.20 -10.85
C THR A 52 -1.83 -10.76 -10.42
N TYR A 53 -1.48 -10.52 -9.15
CA TYR A 53 -1.12 -9.18 -8.68
C TYR A 53 0.07 -8.62 -9.46
N GLU A 54 1.10 -9.42 -9.70
CA GLU A 54 2.26 -9.03 -10.50
C GLU A 54 1.90 -8.69 -11.94
N LEU A 55 0.99 -9.47 -12.54
CA LEU A 55 0.50 -9.17 -13.89
C LEU A 55 -0.18 -7.80 -13.95
N ILE A 56 -0.99 -7.48 -12.95
CA ILE A 56 -1.70 -6.21 -12.84
C ILE A 56 -0.71 -5.07 -12.60
N LEU A 57 0.28 -5.27 -11.72
CA LEU A 57 1.35 -4.30 -11.49
C LEU A 57 2.15 -4.05 -12.78
N LYS A 58 2.42 -5.09 -13.56
CA LYS A 58 3.05 -4.96 -14.88
C LYS A 58 2.20 -4.15 -15.86
N GLN A 59 0.88 -4.32 -15.86
CA GLN A 59 -0.03 -3.52 -16.67
C GLN A 59 0.03 -2.04 -16.30
N LEU A 60 0.03 -1.72 -14.99
CA LEU A 60 0.22 -0.35 -14.52
C LEU A 60 1.57 0.22 -15.00
N LYS A 61 2.66 -0.52 -14.82
CA LYS A 61 4.00 -0.10 -15.28
C LYS A 61 4.05 0.14 -16.78
N ASN A 62 3.45 -0.74 -17.59
CA ASN A 62 3.39 -0.58 -19.04
C ASN A 62 2.64 0.70 -19.43
N LYS A 63 1.50 0.96 -18.79
CA LYS A 63 0.74 2.19 -19.01
C LYS A 63 1.57 3.45 -18.69
N LEU A 64 2.32 3.41 -17.60
CA LEU A 64 3.21 4.53 -17.24
C LEU A 64 4.32 4.72 -18.27
N ILE A 65 4.90 3.63 -18.78
CA ILE A 65 5.91 3.68 -19.86
C ILE A 65 5.33 4.27 -21.14
N GLU A 66 4.13 3.85 -21.54
CA GLU A 66 3.44 4.38 -22.73
C GLU A 66 3.13 5.88 -22.62
N CYS A 67 3.00 6.39 -21.40
CA CYS A 67 2.81 7.81 -21.11
C CYS A 67 4.12 8.56 -20.84
N ASP A 68 5.29 7.97 -21.13
CA ASP A 68 6.62 8.56 -20.87
C ASP A 68 6.85 8.96 -19.40
N ILE A 69 6.22 8.27 -18.46
CA ILE A 69 6.39 8.53 -17.04
C ILE A 69 7.76 8.02 -16.57
N PRO A 70 8.53 8.83 -15.84
CA PRO A 70 9.84 8.43 -15.33
C PRO A 70 9.78 7.20 -14.40
N GLN A 71 10.74 6.28 -14.54
CA GLN A 71 10.82 5.04 -13.73
C GLN A 71 10.89 5.28 -12.22
N VAL A 72 11.27 6.48 -11.79
CA VAL A 72 11.27 6.86 -10.35
C VAL A 72 9.91 6.67 -9.67
N TYR A 73 8.82 6.70 -10.42
CA TYR A 73 7.46 6.50 -9.93
C TYR A 73 7.00 5.03 -9.86
N TYR A 74 7.80 4.07 -10.36
CA TYR A 74 7.38 2.67 -10.49
C TYR A 74 7.58 1.82 -9.23
N CYS A 75 8.04 2.40 -8.15
CA CYS A 75 8.26 1.73 -6.87
C CYS A 75 7.14 2.04 -5.86
N ASN A 76 7.03 1.19 -4.85
CA ASN A 76 6.10 1.36 -3.73
C ASN A 76 4.63 1.43 -4.17
N ALA A 77 4.18 0.40 -4.86
CA ALA A 77 2.78 0.24 -5.22
C ALA A 77 1.93 -0.10 -3.99
N GLY A 78 0.62 0.05 -4.13
CA GLY A 78 -0.32 -0.34 -3.11
C GLY A 78 -1.72 -0.56 -3.68
N THR A 79 -2.63 -1.02 -2.82
CA THR A 79 -4.03 -1.23 -3.15
C THR A 79 -4.93 -0.53 -2.15
N LEU A 80 -6.13 -0.17 -2.59
CA LEU A 80 -7.15 0.48 -1.78
C LEU A 80 -8.36 -0.42 -1.63
N MET A 81 -8.95 -0.44 -0.44
CA MET A 81 -10.24 -1.08 -0.19
C MET A 81 -11.12 -0.10 0.61
N SER A 82 -12.38 0.05 0.21
CA SER A 82 -13.28 0.97 0.89
C SER A 82 -13.42 0.64 2.38
N ARG A 83 -13.56 1.67 3.21
CA ARG A 83 -13.80 1.54 4.65
C ARG A 83 -14.88 0.50 4.96
N ARG A 84 -16.02 0.59 4.28
CA ARG A 84 -17.15 -0.33 4.51
C ARG A 84 -16.75 -1.79 4.30
N ARG A 85 -16.07 -2.10 3.21
CA ARG A 85 -15.62 -3.47 2.92
C ARG A 85 -14.63 -3.98 3.95
N PHE A 86 -13.71 -3.12 4.39
CA PHE A 86 -12.77 -3.47 5.45
C PHE A 86 -13.50 -3.77 6.78
N GLU A 87 -14.45 -2.92 7.19
CA GLU A 87 -15.23 -3.12 8.42
C GLU A 87 -16.12 -4.37 8.37
N GLU A 88 -16.66 -4.70 7.20
CA GLU A 88 -17.46 -5.91 6.94
C GLU A 88 -16.59 -7.15 6.66
N GLN A 89 -15.27 -7.02 6.57
CA GLN A 89 -14.32 -8.07 6.18
C GLN A 89 -14.65 -8.70 4.82
N ILE A 90 -15.13 -7.89 3.90
CA ILE A 90 -15.39 -8.27 2.51
C ILE A 90 -14.17 -7.87 1.68
N PHE A 91 -13.24 -8.80 1.51
CA PHE A 91 -11.98 -8.55 0.81
C PHE A 91 -12.22 -8.38 -0.69
N TYR A 92 -12.33 -7.14 -1.08
CA TYR A 92 -12.46 -6.73 -2.46
C TYR A 92 -11.66 -5.45 -2.70
N SER A 93 -10.70 -5.53 -3.58
CA SER A 93 -9.98 -4.39 -4.13
C SER A 93 -9.70 -4.62 -5.61
N ASN A 94 -9.93 -3.61 -6.40
CA ASN A 94 -9.62 -3.57 -7.82
C ASN A 94 -8.90 -2.28 -8.22
N GLU A 95 -8.38 -1.57 -7.24
CA GLU A 95 -7.64 -0.31 -7.43
C GLU A 95 -6.20 -0.46 -6.96
N ILE A 96 -5.27 -0.34 -7.89
CA ILE A 96 -3.84 -0.32 -7.65
C ILE A 96 -3.31 1.10 -7.83
N PHE A 97 -2.38 1.51 -7.00
CA PHE A 97 -1.82 2.86 -7.05
C PHE A 97 -0.30 2.87 -6.87
N ILE A 98 0.29 4.00 -7.21
CA ILE A 98 1.66 4.38 -6.88
C ILE A 98 1.66 5.74 -6.16
N PHE A 99 2.66 6.00 -5.31
CA PHE A 99 2.85 7.32 -4.72
C PHE A 99 3.50 8.27 -5.72
N VAL A 100 2.93 9.45 -5.82
CA VAL A 100 3.39 10.51 -6.73
C VAL A 100 3.62 11.82 -5.96
N ASP A 101 4.26 12.77 -6.62
CA ASP A 101 4.47 14.13 -6.11
C ASP A 101 3.75 15.16 -7.00
N ASP A 102 3.84 16.43 -6.62
CA ASP A 102 3.16 17.53 -7.31
C ASP A 102 3.63 17.73 -8.76
N ASN A 103 4.77 17.15 -9.14
CA ASN A 103 5.31 17.22 -10.49
C ASN A 103 4.87 16.05 -11.37
N PHE A 104 4.02 15.17 -10.87
CA PHE A 104 3.53 14.03 -11.62
C PHE A 104 2.70 14.49 -12.83
N PRO A 105 3.03 14.05 -14.07
CA PRO A 105 2.45 14.66 -15.25
C PRO A 105 1.00 14.27 -15.55
N LEU A 106 0.55 13.11 -15.08
CA LEU A 106 -0.84 12.65 -15.30
C LEU A 106 -1.72 13.09 -14.12
N GLN A 107 -2.74 13.90 -14.38
CA GLN A 107 -3.59 14.46 -13.34
C GLN A 107 -5.00 13.83 -13.28
N ASP A 108 -5.36 13.02 -14.24
CA ASP A 108 -6.72 12.48 -14.43
C ASP A 108 -7.19 11.53 -13.33
N ARG A 109 -6.26 10.88 -12.62
CA ARG A 109 -6.51 9.90 -11.55
C ARG A 109 -5.66 10.11 -10.31
N VAL A 110 -5.28 11.35 -10.08
CA VAL A 110 -4.54 11.74 -8.89
C VAL A 110 -5.52 11.95 -7.74
N GLN A 111 -5.21 11.33 -6.60
CA GLN A 111 -6.00 11.43 -5.38
C GLN A 111 -5.09 11.79 -4.21
N LYS A 112 -5.64 12.53 -3.27
CA LYS A 112 -4.97 12.86 -2.02
C LYS A 112 -5.44 11.94 -0.91
N ILE A 113 -4.49 11.32 -0.21
CA ILE A 113 -4.72 10.59 1.04
C ILE A 113 -4.39 11.56 2.18
N GLU A 114 -5.40 11.89 2.95
CA GLU A 114 -5.30 12.88 4.02
C GLU A 114 -4.34 12.44 5.14
N ASN A 115 -3.66 13.41 5.74
CA ASN A 115 -2.86 13.17 6.92
C ASN A 115 -3.74 12.80 8.13
N GLY A 116 -3.15 12.11 9.08
CA GLY A 116 -3.84 11.76 10.32
C GLY A 116 -3.18 10.66 11.10
N MET A 117 -3.88 10.22 12.15
CA MET A 117 -3.50 9.03 12.89
C MET A 117 -3.98 7.79 12.14
N TYR A 118 -3.09 6.83 11.98
CA TYR A 118 -3.36 5.55 11.34
C TYR A 118 -3.04 4.42 12.31
N ALA A 119 -3.95 3.46 12.41
CA ALA A 119 -3.62 2.15 12.94
C ALA A 119 -2.97 1.34 11.82
N CYS A 120 -1.80 0.78 12.09
CA CYS A 120 -0.98 0.06 11.12
C CYS A 120 -0.63 -1.32 11.65
N ILE A 121 -0.60 -2.33 10.77
CA ILE A 121 0.00 -3.64 11.02
C ILE A 121 0.95 -3.97 9.88
N TYR A 122 2.01 -4.70 10.18
CA TYR A 122 3.06 -5.04 9.22
C TYR A 122 3.11 -6.55 8.98
N THR A 123 3.38 -6.96 7.74
CA THR A 123 3.61 -8.37 7.40
C THR A 123 4.67 -8.51 6.32
N GLU A 124 5.41 -9.62 6.36
CA GLU A 124 6.41 -10.01 5.34
C GLU A 124 5.85 -11.04 4.35
N ASP A 125 4.61 -11.48 4.54
CA ASP A 125 3.97 -12.47 3.69
C ASP A 125 2.68 -11.89 3.07
N PHE A 126 2.63 -11.91 1.75
CA PHE A 126 1.45 -11.47 0.99
C PHE A 126 0.20 -12.29 1.34
N ASP A 127 0.38 -13.59 1.57
CA ASP A 127 -0.73 -14.51 1.86
C ASP A 127 -1.34 -14.27 3.26
N GLU A 128 -0.61 -13.58 4.16
CA GLU A 128 -1.09 -13.22 5.50
C GLU A 128 -1.87 -11.90 5.55
N GLU A 129 -2.01 -11.19 4.44
CA GLU A 129 -2.66 -9.88 4.41
C GLU A 129 -4.05 -9.91 5.04
N GLN A 130 -4.89 -10.86 4.64
CA GLN A 130 -6.28 -10.93 5.14
C GLN A 130 -6.35 -11.20 6.64
N GLU A 131 -5.50 -12.08 7.16
CA GLU A 131 -5.41 -12.35 8.60
C GLU A 131 -4.91 -11.12 9.38
N CYS A 132 -3.90 -10.44 8.86
CA CYS A 132 -3.38 -9.21 9.46
C CYS A 132 -4.41 -8.08 9.42
N ALA A 133 -5.16 -7.94 8.32
CA ALA A 133 -6.25 -6.97 8.22
C ALA A 133 -7.36 -7.23 9.24
N ALA A 134 -7.72 -8.51 9.47
CA ALA A 134 -8.67 -8.89 10.52
C ALA A 134 -8.17 -8.54 11.93
N LYS A 135 -6.88 -8.81 12.23
CA LYS A 135 -6.24 -8.41 13.50
C LYS A 135 -6.24 -6.89 13.69
N LEU A 136 -6.00 -6.14 12.62
CA LEU A 136 -6.04 -4.68 12.66
C LEU A 136 -7.44 -4.15 12.98
N LEU A 137 -8.48 -4.72 12.37
CA LEU A 137 -9.87 -4.36 12.66
C LEU A 137 -10.25 -4.69 14.10
N GLU A 138 -9.86 -5.86 14.60
CA GLU A 138 -10.10 -6.25 16.00
C GLU A 138 -9.41 -5.30 16.97
N TYR A 139 -8.17 -4.92 16.68
CA TYR A 139 -7.43 -3.94 17.46
C TYR A 139 -8.16 -2.59 17.52
N CYS A 140 -8.66 -2.08 16.39
CA CYS A 140 -9.42 -0.84 16.35
C CYS A 140 -10.69 -0.93 17.21
N LYS A 141 -11.45 -2.04 17.10
CA LYS A 141 -12.66 -2.27 17.89
C LYS A 141 -12.36 -2.35 19.39
N LYS A 142 -11.35 -3.12 19.79
CA LYS A 142 -10.95 -3.31 21.19
C LYS A 142 -10.50 -2.01 21.85
N ASN A 143 -9.87 -1.13 21.12
CA ASN A 143 -9.36 0.14 21.63
C ASN A 143 -10.31 1.32 21.35
N HIS A 144 -11.54 1.06 20.91
CA HIS A 144 -12.56 2.08 20.63
C HIS A 144 -12.12 3.14 19.62
N TYR A 145 -11.30 2.76 18.64
CA TYR A 145 -10.96 3.63 17.52
C TYR A 145 -12.06 3.60 16.48
N GLU A 146 -12.50 4.77 16.06
CA GLU A 146 -13.36 4.93 14.89
C GLU A 146 -12.49 4.96 13.62
N ILE A 147 -12.75 4.03 12.69
CA ILE A 147 -12.13 4.05 11.36
C ILE A 147 -12.80 5.16 10.56
N CYS A 148 -12.04 6.09 10.01
CA CYS A 148 -12.57 7.28 9.34
C CYS A 148 -12.19 7.41 7.86
N GLY A 149 -11.66 6.35 7.26
CA GLY A 149 -11.34 6.31 5.82
C GLY A 149 -11.00 4.90 5.34
N ASP A 150 -10.56 4.82 4.10
CA ASP A 150 -10.32 3.56 3.41
C ASP A 150 -9.08 2.82 3.93
N TYR A 151 -9.12 1.49 3.78
CA TYR A 151 -7.98 0.62 4.06
C TYR A 151 -6.97 0.71 2.91
N ILE A 152 -5.71 0.76 3.29
CA ILE A 152 -4.57 0.88 2.37
C ILE A 152 -3.59 -0.26 2.66
N CYS A 153 -3.33 -1.08 1.65
CA CYS A 153 -2.20 -2.00 1.64
C CYS A 153 -1.06 -1.36 0.85
N GLU A 154 0.04 -1.08 1.52
CA GLU A 154 1.20 -0.41 0.94
C GLU A 154 2.41 -1.33 0.95
N GLU A 155 3.01 -1.53 -0.22
CA GLU A 155 4.31 -2.17 -0.34
C GLU A 155 5.40 -1.18 0.08
N ILE A 156 6.04 -1.45 1.23
CA ILE A 156 7.18 -0.65 1.68
C ILE A 156 8.46 -1.06 0.95
N MET A 157 8.63 -2.35 0.75
CA MET A 157 9.80 -2.90 0.07
C MET A 157 9.50 -4.27 -0.51
N GLU A 158 9.92 -4.47 -1.75
CA GLU A 158 10.01 -5.78 -2.36
C GLU A 158 11.38 -6.38 -2.01
N MET A 159 11.37 -7.54 -1.35
CA MET A 159 12.60 -8.24 -1.01
C MET A 159 12.81 -9.39 -2.00
N HIS A 160 13.80 -9.26 -2.87
CA HIS A 160 14.29 -10.37 -3.65
C HIS A 160 15.14 -11.30 -2.75
N ILE A 161 14.48 -12.15 -1.98
CA ILE A 161 15.19 -13.21 -1.27
C ILE A 161 15.51 -14.28 -2.31
N PHE A 162 16.78 -14.65 -2.44
CA PHE A 162 17.32 -15.68 -3.33
C PHE A 162 16.82 -17.11 -3.04
N ASN A 163 15.67 -17.28 -2.42
CA ASN A 163 15.01 -18.54 -2.25
C ASN A 163 13.90 -18.70 -3.28
N GLU A 164 14.10 -19.59 -4.22
CA GLU A 164 13.38 -19.84 -5.47
C GLU A 164 11.84 -20.06 -5.37
N ARG A 165 11.18 -19.80 -4.23
CA ARG A 165 9.77 -20.16 -4.04
C ARG A 165 8.87 -19.16 -3.32
N LYS A 166 9.39 -18.09 -2.72
CA LYS A 166 8.56 -17.05 -2.09
C LYS A 166 9.12 -15.66 -2.35
N ARG A 167 8.34 -14.81 -2.99
CA ARG A 167 8.57 -13.38 -3.05
C ARG A 167 8.18 -12.80 -1.69
N SER A 168 9.14 -12.28 -0.97
CA SER A 168 8.88 -11.56 0.29
C SER A 168 8.61 -10.10 -0.03
N MET A 169 7.44 -9.63 0.31
CA MET A 169 7.07 -8.23 0.26
C MET A 169 6.81 -7.74 1.67
N TYR A 170 7.48 -6.68 2.08
CA TYR A 170 7.18 -6.04 3.36
C TYR A 170 6.04 -5.05 3.16
N LEU A 171 4.89 -5.39 3.74
CA LEU A 171 3.64 -4.65 3.61
C LEU A 171 3.33 -3.88 4.89
N ARG A 172 2.77 -2.69 4.73
CA ARG A 172 2.09 -1.94 5.77
C ARG A 172 0.61 -1.86 5.45
N LEU A 173 -0.20 -2.49 6.26
CA LEU A 173 -1.65 -2.42 6.20
C LEU A 173 -2.12 -1.32 7.15
N GLN A 174 -2.95 -0.40 6.69
CA GLN A 174 -3.24 0.79 7.47
C GLN A 174 -4.67 1.30 7.24
N VAL A 175 -5.26 1.84 8.32
CA VAL A 175 -6.55 2.54 8.29
C VAL A 175 -6.46 3.83 9.07
N PRO A 176 -7.02 4.95 8.58
CA PRO A 176 -7.11 6.17 9.37
C PRO A 176 -8.10 6.02 10.52
N VAL A 177 -7.72 6.49 11.70
CA VAL A 177 -8.51 6.31 12.92
C VAL A 177 -8.65 7.61 13.70
N LYS A 178 -9.76 7.71 14.44
CA LYS A 178 -10.00 8.74 15.46
C LYS A 178 -10.33 8.08 16.79
N MET A 179 -9.95 8.73 17.88
CA MET A 179 -10.42 8.30 19.21
C MET A 179 -11.88 8.72 19.36
N ASN A 180 -12.74 7.78 19.67
CA ASN A 180 -14.09 8.12 20.16
C ASN A 180 -13.95 8.78 21.52
N LYS A 181 -14.55 9.97 21.63
CA LYS A 181 -14.64 10.69 22.92
C LYS A 181 -15.62 10.02 23.86
#